data_01ed77acc8cfd6244932e541975b2034
#
_entry.id   01ed77acc8cfd6244932e541975b2034
#
_cell.length_a   1.000
_cell.length_b   1.000
_cell.length_c   1.000
_cell.angle_alpha   90.00
_cell.angle_beta   90.00
_cell.angle_gamma   90.00
#
_symmetry.space_group_name_H-M   'P 1'
#
loop_
_entity.id
_entity.type
_entity.pdbx_description
1 polymer ?
#
loop_
_entity_poly.entity_id
_entity_poly.type
_entity_poly.pdbx_seq_one_letter_code
_entity_poly.pdbx_strand_id
1 'polypeptide(L)' 'MELRHFNQVQLSRRWCISPRTLERWRWLRQGPNYLKVGGRVVYRLDDIEEYERRHV' A
#
# COMPACT_ATOMS: atom_id res chain seq x y z
N MET A 1 18.95 -6.26 0.64
CA MET A 1 18.18 -6.04 -0.60
C MET A 1 16.96 -5.20 -0.29
N GLU A 2 16.78 -4.12 -1.03
CA GLU A 2 15.69 -3.20 -0.81
C GLU A 2 14.38 -3.75 -1.35
N LEU A 3 13.33 -3.68 -0.56
CA LEU A 3 12.00 -4.14 -0.95
C LEU A 3 11.30 -3.05 -1.76
N ARG A 4 11.04 -3.32 -3.04
CA ARG A 4 10.40 -2.34 -3.94
C ARG A 4 8.91 -2.53 -4.08
N HIS A 5 8.40 -3.70 -3.69
CA HIS A 5 6.98 -4.01 -3.75
C HIS A 5 6.54 -4.55 -2.41
N PHE A 6 5.40 -4.09 -1.94
CA PHE A 6 4.84 -4.46 -0.66
C PHE A 6 3.48 -5.09 -0.89
N ASN A 7 3.20 -6.20 -0.21
CA ASN A 7 1.84 -6.70 -0.17
C ASN A 7 1.05 -5.93 0.89
N GLN A 8 -0.24 -6.21 0.98
CA GLN A 8 -1.12 -5.52 1.92
C GLN A 8 -0.64 -5.63 3.37
N VAL A 9 -0.22 -6.82 3.78
CA VAL A 9 0.24 -7.05 5.15
C VAL A 9 1.53 -6.26 5.44
N GLN A 10 2.47 -6.30 4.50
CA GLN A 10 3.73 -5.59 4.68
C GLN A 10 3.52 -4.07 4.79
N LEU A 11 2.67 -3.52 3.93
CA LEU A 11 2.38 -2.09 3.99
C LEU A 11 1.64 -1.71 5.28
N SER A 12 0.71 -2.55 5.71
CA SER A 12 -0.01 -2.29 6.96
C SER A 12 0.93 -2.25 8.16
N ARG A 13 1.94 -3.11 8.16
CA ARG A 13 2.95 -3.11 9.22
C ARG A 13 3.81 -1.85 9.18
N ARG A 14 4.18 -1.41 7.99
CA ARG A 14 4.96 -0.19 7.83
C ARG A 14 4.23 1.03 8.40
N TRP A 15 2.92 1.09 8.20
CA TRP A 15 2.12 2.22 8.65
C TRP A 15 1.41 1.99 9.98
N CYS A 16 1.63 0.83 10.60
CA CYS A 16 1.02 0.48 11.89
C CYS A 16 -0.51 0.54 11.85
N ILE A 17 -1.09 0.07 10.76
CA ILE A 17 -2.54 0.01 10.59
C ILE A 17 -2.95 -1.43 10.27
N SER A 18 -4.24 -1.70 10.34
CA SER A 18 -4.79 -3.00 10.02
C SER A 18 -4.75 -3.25 8.51
N PRO A 19 -4.43 -4.48 8.05
CA PRO A 19 -4.54 -4.80 6.63
C PRO A 19 -5.94 -4.55 6.07
N ARG A 20 -6.96 -4.73 6.90
CA ARG A 20 -8.34 -4.47 6.51
C ARG A 20 -8.57 -2.99 6.17
N THR A 21 -7.84 -2.10 6.82
CA THR A 21 -7.91 -0.67 6.52
C THR A 21 -7.49 -0.38 5.08
N LEU A 22 -6.40 -1.02 4.63
CA LEU A 22 -5.95 -0.86 3.25
C LEU A 22 -6.95 -1.44 2.26
N GLU A 23 -7.54 -2.57 2.57
CA GLU A 23 -8.57 -3.17 1.75
C GLU A 23 -9.78 -2.24 1.60
N ARG A 24 -10.21 -1.66 2.70
CA ARG A 24 -11.31 -0.71 2.72
C ARG A 24 -10.98 0.53 1.88
N TRP A 25 -9.76 1.02 1.99
CA TRP A 25 -9.33 2.19 1.21
C TRP A 25 -9.40 1.90 -0.29
N ARG A 26 -9.03 0.71 -0.71
CA ARG A 26 -9.13 0.35 -2.14
C ARG A 26 -10.58 0.39 -2.61
N TRP A 27 -11.49 -0.07 -1.78
CA TRP A 27 -12.92 -0.02 -2.11
C TRP A 27 -13.42 1.42 -2.23
N LEU A 28 -12.91 2.30 -1.41
CA LEU A 28 -13.30 3.71 -1.38
C LEU A 28 -12.46 4.55 -2.35
N ARG A 29 -11.56 3.91 -3.08
CA ARG A 29 -10.62 4.58 -3.99
C ARG A 29 -9.77 5.61 -3.26
N GLN A 30 -9.34 5.26 -2.07
CA GLN A 30 -8.45 6.07 -1.24
C GLN A 30 -7.14 5.35 -1.04
N GLY A 31 -6.15 6.04 -0.46
CA GLY A 31 -4.85 5.46 -0.20
C GLY A 31 -3.92 5.55 -1.39
N PRO A 32 -2.75 4.92 -1.31
CA PRO A 32 -1.77 4.99 -2.38
C PRO A 32 -2.19 4.15 -3.59
N ASN A 33 -1.59 4.46 -4.74
CA ASN A 33 -1.78 3.65 -5.93
C ASN A 33 -1.28 2.23 -5.71
N TYR A 34 -1.89 1.28 -6.38
CA TYR A 34 -1.51 -0.12 -6.26
C TYR A 34 -1.59 -0.80 -7.62
N LEU A 35 -0.95 -1.97 -7.70
CA LEU A 35 -0.99 -2.82 -8.88
C LEU A 35 -1.68 -4.13 -8.53
N LYS A 36 -2.35 -4.71 -9.52
CA LYS A 36 -2.92 -6.04 -9.37
C LYS A 36 -2.13 -6.98 -10.27
N VAL A 37 -1.31 -7.82 -9.67
CA VAL A 37 -0.41 -8.73 -10.38
C VAL A 37 -0.74 -10.16 -10.01
N GLY A 38 -1.12 -10.97 -11.00
CA GLY A 38 -1.45 -12.37 -10.76
C GLY A 38 -2.55 -12.56 -9.73
N GLY A 39 -3.53 -11.65 -9.69
CA GLY A 39 -4.60 -11.73 -8.71
C GLY A 39 -4.24 -11.20 -7.32
N ARG A 40 -3.03 -10.68 -7.16
CA ARG A 40 -2.58 -10.14 -5.89
C ARG A 40 -2.42 -8.62 -5.98
N VAL A 41 -2.77 -7.95 -4.90
CA VAL A 41 -2.56 -6.51 -4.78
C VAL A 41 -1.14 -6.25 -4.28
N VAL A 42 -0.41 -5.40 -4.99
CA VAL A 42 0.95 -5.00 -4.63
C VAL A 42 1.05 -3.49 -4.65
N TYR A 43 1.78 -2.94 -3.69
CA TYR A 43 2.04 -1.51 -3.61
C TYR A 43 3.50 -1.26 -3.93
N ARG A 44 3.77 -0.35 -4.87
CA ARG A 44 5.15 -0.01 -5.20
C ARG A 44 5.70 0.97 -4.17
N LEU A 45 6.98 0.80 -3.84
CA LEU A 45 7.62 1.68 -2.86
C LEU A 45 7.51 3.15 -3.27
N ASP A 46 7.68 3.45 -4.55
CA ASP A 46 7.58 4.83 -5.03
C ASP A 46 6.21 5.44 -4.73
N ASP A 47 5.15 4.67 -4.94
CA ASP A 47 3.79 5.13 -4.66
C ASP A 47 3.55 5.28 -3.17
N ILE A 48 4.12 4.38 -2.36
CA ILE A 48 4.02 4.45 -0.91
C ILE A 48 4.70 5.72 -0.39
N GLU A 49 5.90 6.00 -0.87
CA GLU A 49 6.66 7.16 -0.43
C GLU A 49 5.98 8.47 -0.86
N GLU A 50 5.42 8.50 -2.06
CA GLU A 50 4.69 9.65 -2.52
C GLU A 50 3.47 9.94 -1.65
N TYR A 51 2.73 8.88 -1.31
CA TYR A 51 1.58 9.01 -0.43
C TYR A 51 1.98 9.54 0.94
N GLU A 52 3.09 9.02 1.48
CA GLU A 52 3.60 9.47 2.77
C GLU A 52 3.96 10.96 2.74
N ARG A 53 4.56 11.43 1.65
CA ARG A 53 4.93 12.84 1.52
C ARG A 53 3.72 13.77 1.51
N ARG A 54 2.60 13.29 0.95
CA ARG A 54 1.38 14.11 0.86
C ARG A 54 0.61 14.15 2.17
N HIS A 55 0.87 13.21 3.08
CA HIS A 55 0.09 13.05 4.31
C HIS A 55 0.94 13.22 5.56
N VAL A 56 1.97 13.99 5.46
CA VAL A 56 2.83 14.31 6.61
C VAL A 56 2.15 15.34 7.50
#